data_eea3747734b21041292cd8235b83adf5
#
_entry.id   eea3747734b21041292cd8235b83adf5
#
_cell.length_a   1.000
_cell.length_b   1.000
_cell.length_c   1.000
_cell.angle_alpha   90.00
_cell.angle_beta   90.00
_cell.angle_gamma   90.00
#
_symmetry.space_group_name_H-M   'P 1'
#
loop_
_entity.id
_entity.type
_entity.pdbx_description
1 polymer ?
#
loop_
_entity_poly.entity_id
_entity_poly.type
_entity_poly.pdbx_seq_one_letter_code
_entity_poly.pdbx_strand_id
1 'polypeptide(L)'
;MTIQEFSNTFDTLLNSYNVQAQFGEQTSRADIVLDEYEKSVLLTQAQDLIIKSYFDGSLNNQGQGFDDSTRRQVDFSSLIKIAILEPITQDTVVFDDRGIVYQLPRRDNQEGTTDVLFILNEKLTQQSKVGEEVKVSKDFVIVPISYREYDREMSKPYAQPLKKQAWRLFQNQATGFDVNSELIPRFNVTEGQDPDSGEVTHKFVYKIRYVKRPQPIVLEDLPNGLEIDGVTTESPCELNPILHMDILNKAVELAVATRGGGSFAQAATLTNSHPDR
;
A
#
# COMPACT_ATOMS: atom_id res chain seq x y z
N MET A 1 -18.83 -7.15 9.22
CA MET A 1 -18.80 -8.38 10.05
C MET A 1 -18.01 -8.07 11.29
N THR A 2 -18.44 -8.58 12.43
CA THR A 2 -17.69 -8.52 13.69
C THR A 2 -16.55 -9.55 13.66
N ILE A 3 -15.59 -9.43 14.56
CA ILE A 3 -14.46 -10.36 14.67
C ILE A 3 -14.94 -11.79 14.92
N GLN A 4 -15.90 -11.97 15.82
CA GLN A 4 -16.51 -13.29 16.09
C GLN A 4 -17.24 -13.87 14.87
N GLU A 5 -17.92 -13.02 14.10
CA GLU A 5 -18.54 -13.47 12.84
C GLU A 5 -17.48 -13.92 11.82
N PHE A 6 -16.32 -13.27 11.77
CA PHE A 6 -15.21 -13.70 10.91
C PHE A 6 -14.71 -15.09 11.30
N SER A 7 -14.40 -15.33 12.60
CA SER A 7 -13.94 -16.64 13.06
C SER A 7 -14.97 -17.72 12.81
N ASN A 8 -16.23 -17.52 13.18
CA ASN A 8 -17.30 -18.51 13.02
C ASN A 8 -17.59 -18.81 11.54
N THR A 9 -17.56 -17.79 10.68
CA THR A 9 -17.80 -17.96 9.23
C THR A 9 -16.62 -18.69 8.59
N PHE A 10 -15.39 -18.39 9.00
CA PHE A 10 -14.20 -19.08 8.55
C PHE A 10 -14.28 -20.59 8.85
N ASP A 11 -14.61 -20.96 10.09
CA ASP A 11 -14.75 -22.35 10.49
C ASP A 11 -15.86 -23.05 9.72
N THR A 12 -17.00 -22.39 9.52
CA THR A 12 -18.12 -22.93 8.76
C THR A 12 -17.73 -23.21 7.30
N LEU A 13 -17.03 -22.26 6.66
CA LEU A 13 -16.56 -22.42 5.29
C LEU A 13 -15.50 -23.52 5.20
N LEU A 14 -14.52 -23.54 6.10
CA LEU A 14 -13.47 -24.55 6.12
C LEU A 14 -14.04 -25.94 6.27
N ASN A 15 -15.01 -26.13 7.16
CA ASN A 15 -15.70 -27.40 7.36
C ASN A 15 -16.53 -27.82 6.14
N SER A 16 -17.14 -26.88 5.41
CA SER A 16 -17.87 -27.17 4.19
C SER A 16 -16.96 -27.72 3.07
N TYR A 17 -15.75 -27.18 2.94
CA TYR A 17 -14.75 -27.68 2.00
C TYR A 17 -14.26 -29.09 2.35
N ASN A 18 -14.09 -29.38 3.65
CA ASN A 18 -13.71 -30.71 4.10
C ASN A 18 -14.76 -31.80 3.75
N VAL A 19 -16.04 -31.46 3.81
CA VAL A 19 -17.12 -32.37 3.44
C VAL A 19 -17.08 -32.70 1.95
N GLN A 20 -16.78 -31.75 1.08
CA GLN A 20 -16.70 -32.00 -0.38
C GLN A 20 -15.51 -32.88 -0.79
N ALA A 21 -14.39 -32.76 -0.07
CA ALA A 21 -13.21 -33.60 -0.36
C ALA A 21 -13.38 -35.07 0.02
N GLN A 22 -14.39 -35.42 0.83
CA GLN A 22 -14.57 -36.76 1.38
C GLN A 22 -15.49 -37.72 0.57
N PHE A 23 -16.10 -37.27 -0.51
CA PHE A 23 -16.96 -38.15 -1.31
C PHE A 23 -16.19 -39.23 -2.08
N GLY A 24 -14.87 -39.36 -1.93
CA GLY A 24 -14.03 -40.30 -2.64
C GLY A 24 -13.41 -41.45 -1.82
N GLU A 25 -13.13 -41.30 -0.54
CA GLU A 25 -12.54 -42.38 0.29
C GLU A 25 -12.89 -42.24 1.78
N GLN A 26 -13.25 -43.41 2.38
CA GLN A 26 -13.53 -43.56 3.81
C GLN A 26 -12.23 -43.39 4.63
N THR A 27 -11.84 -42.22 5.00
CA THR A 27 -10.84 -41.99 6.03
C THR A 27 -11.40 -41.12 7.14
N SER A 28 -11.10 -41.48 8.38
CA SER A 28 -11.57 -40.87 9.61
C SER A 28 -11.44 -39.35 9.59
N ARG A 29 -12.55 -38.69 9.76
CA ARG A 29 -12.77 -37.25 9.80
C ARG A 29 -12.01 -36.66 10.98
N ALA A 30 -10.87 -36.09 10.74
CA ALA A 30 -10.29 -35.11 11.67
C ALA A 30 -10.81 -33.74 11.24
N ASP A 31 -11.69 -33.14 12.06
CA ASP A 31 -12.06 -31.74 11.86
C ASP A 31 -10.77 -30.90 11.87
N ILE A 32 -10.58 -30.09 10.85
CA ILE A 32 -9.45 -29.19 10.83
C ILE A 32 -9.79 -28.06 11.81
N VAL A 33 -9.21 -28.11 12.98
CA VAL A 33 -9.29 -27.04 13.96
C VAL A 33 -8.05 -26.16 13.76
N LEU A 34 -8.28 -24.90 13.44
CA LEU A 34 -7.24 -23.86 13.36
C LEU A 34 -7.33 -23.02 14.63
N ASP A 35 -6.18 -22.68 15.17
CA ASP A 35 -6.05 -21.70 16.24
C ASP A 35 -6.41 -20.29 15.75
N GLU A 36 -6.90 -19.41 16.61
CA GLU A 36 -7.26 -18.03 16.26
C GLU A 36 -6.07 -17.24 15.69
N TYR A 37 -4.86 -17.54 16.16
CA TYR A 37 -3.64 -16.97 15.57
C TYR A 37 -3.44 -17.42 14.10
N GLU A 38 -3.56 -18.72 13.82
CA GLU A 38 -3.42 -19.25 12.46
C GLU A 38 -4.49 -18.66 11.54
N LYS A 39 -5.74 -18.56 11.99
CA LYS A 39 -6.84 -17.91 11.26
C LYS A 39 -6.51 -16.44 10.97
N SER A 40 -6.01 -15.70 11.96
CA SER A 40 -5.64 -14.29 11.84
C SER A 40 -4.52 -14.09 10.79
N VAL A 41 -3.51 -14.95 10.78
CA VAL A 41 -2.44 -14.93 9.76
C VAL A 41 -3.01 -15.16 8.36
N LEU A 42 -3.88 -16.16 8.18
CA LEU A 42 -4.48 -16.47 6.89
C LEU A 42 -5.42 -15.38 6.40
N LEU A 43 -6.21 -14.78 7.30
CA LEU A 43 -7.10 -13.66 6.97
C LEU A 43 -6.31 -12.41 6.55
N THR A 44 -5.22 -12.09 7.26
CA THR A 44 -4.33 -10.98 6.91
C THR A 44 -3.67 -11.22 5.55
N GLN A 45 -3.17 -12.43 5.28
CA GLN A 45 -2.60 -12.76 3.97
C GLN A 45 -3.65 -12.67 2.84
N ALA A 46 -4.86 -13.14 3.09
CA ALA A 46 -5.95 -13.05 2.13
C ALA A 46 -6.33 -11.60 1.83
N GLN A 47 -6.42 -10.76 2.87
CA GLN A 47 -6.66 -9.33 2.74
C GLN A 47 -5.60 -8.66 1.84
N ASP A 48 -4.33 -8.93 2.08
CA ASP A 48 -3.22 -8.39 1.29
C ASP A 48 -3.27 -8.85 -0.18
N LEU A 49 -3.57 -10.12 -0.42
CA LEU A 49 -3.69 -10.67 -1.77
C LEU A 49 -4.84 -10.04 -2.55
N ILE A 50 -6.00 -9.86 -1.90
CA ILE A 50 -7.14 -9.20 -2.53
C ILE A 50 -6.79 -7.77 -2.90
N ILE A 51 -6.23 -6.99 -1.98
CA ILE A 51 -5.83 -5.62 -2.27
C ILE A 51 -4.85 -5.58 -3.44
N LYS A 52 -3.79 -6.40 -3.42
CA LYS A 52 -2.82 -6.46 -4.51
C LYS A 52 -3.49 -6.82 -5.84
N SER A 53 -4.41 -7.77 -5.86
CA SER A 53 -5.11 -8.18 -7.09
C SER A 53 -5.96 -7.07 -7.70
N TYR A 54 -6.54 -6.19 -6.88
CA TYR A 54 -7.33 -5.06 -7.37
C TYR A 54 -6.49 -3.89 -7.88
N PHE A 55 -5.31 -3.67 -7.29
CA PHE A 55 -4.43 -2.57 -7.68
C PHE A 55 -3.47 -2.96 -8.81
N ASP A 56 -3.03 -4.20 -8.86
CA ASP A 56 -2.18 -4.71 -9.94
C ASP A 56 -3.03 -5.39 -11.01
N GLY A 57 -3.22 -4.68 -12.13
CA GLY A 57 -3.97 -5.20 -13.28
C GLY A 57 -3.41 -6.51 -13.86
N SER A 58 -2.13 -6.84 -13.58
CA SER A 58 -1.52 -8.10 -14.01
C SER A 58 -2.00 -9.30 -13.20
N LEU A 59 -2.49 -9.08 -11.99
CA LEU A 59 -2.96 -10.12 -11.08
C LEU A 59 -4.47 -10.40 -11.19
N ASN A 60 -5.21 -9.58 -11.93
CA ASN A 60 -6.62 -9.80 -12.16
C ASN A 60 -6.90 -10.23 -13.61
N ASN A 61 -7.92 -11.07 -13.79
CA ASN A 61 -8.28 -11.63 -15.09
C ASN A 61 -8.74 -10.60 -16.12
N GLN A 62 -9.11 -9.38 -15.69
CA GLN A 62 -9.59 -8.32 -16.57
C GLN A 62 -8.46 -7.40 -17.06
N GLY A 63 -7.25 -7.50 -16.48
CA GLY A 63 -6.12 -6.64 -16.84
C GLY A 63 -6.36 -5.14 -16.58
N GLN A 64 -7.41 -4.79 -15.81
CA GLN A 64 -7.77 -3.41 -15.53
C GLN A 64 -7.14 -2.93 -14.22
N GLY A 65 -6.54 -1.73 -14.25
CA GLY A 65 -6.01 -1.07 -13.07
C GLY A 65 -7.11 -0.53 -12.13
N PHE A 66 -6.69 -0.01 -10.99
CA PHE A 66 -7.59 0.53 -9.97
C PHE A 66 -8.44 1.71 -10.47
N ASP A 67 -7.85 2.59 -11.28
CA ASP A 67 -8.52 3.81 -11.75
C ASP A 67 -9.61 3.55 -12.82
N ASP A 68 -9.65 2.34 -13.37
CA ASP A 68 -10.58 2.01 -14.46
C ASP A 68 -12.02 1.75 -13.96
N SER A 69 -12.23 1.65 -12.65
CA SER A 69 -13.53 1.34 -12.08
C SER A 69 -13.91 2.21 -10.88
N THR A 70 -14.97 2.99 -11.02
CA THR A 70 -15.55 3.78 -9.91
C THR A 70 -15.98 2.90 -8.73
N ARG A 71 -16.44 1.67 -8.99
CA ARG A 71 -16.82 0.71 -7.96
C ARG A 71 -15.62 0.34 -7.08
N ARG A 72 -14.47 0.05 -7.67
CA ARG A 72 -13.24 -0.25 -6.93
C ARG A 72 -12.81 0.90 -6.03
N GLN A 73 -12.94 2.14 -6.51
CA GLN A 73 -12.65 3.32 -5.71
C GLN A 73 -13.56 3.44 -4.48
N VAL A 74 -14.84 3.07 -4.60
CA VAL A 74 -15.79 3.07 -3.47
C VAL A 74 -15.46 1.95 -2.49
N ASP A 75 -15.18 0.74 -2.98
CA ASP A 75 -14.90 -0.43 -2.14
C ASP A 75 -13.64 -0.24 -1.29
N PHE A 76 -12.64 0.46 -1.81
CA PHE A 76 -11.38 0.77 -1.10
C PHE A 76 -11.30 2.19 -0.55
N SER A 77 -12.40 2.94 -0.54
CA SER A 77 -12.41 4.34 -0.08
C SER A 77 -11.92 4.52 1.36
N SER A 78 -12.12 3.52 2.23
CA SER A 78 -11.62 3.53 3.62
C SER A 78 -10.09 3.57 3.71
N LEU A 79 -9.40 2.99 2.73
CA LEU A 79 -7.93 2.96 2.67
C LEU A 79 -7.32 4.15 1.92
N ILE A 80 -8.11 4.95 1.20
CA ILE A 80 -7.60 6.09 0.45
C ILE A 80 -7.39 7.27 1.40
N LYS A 81 -6.14 7.73 1.50
CA LYS A 81 -5.74 8.87 2.32
C LYS A 81 -5.08 9.95 1.46
N ILE A 82 -5.09 11.16 1.99
CA ILE A 82 -4.39 12.31 1.40
C ILE A 82 -3.38 12.79 2.44
N ALA A 83 -2.12 12.90 2.03
CA ALA A 83 -1.08 13.50 2.86
C ALA A 83 -0.47 14.71 2.17
N ILE A 84 -0.13 15.70 2.98
CA ILE A 84 0.65 16.88 2.59
C ILE A 84 2.01 16.70 3.28
N LEU A 85 3.06 16.57 2.49
CA LEU A 85 4.39 16.27 2.95
C LEU A 85 5.24 17.54 2.90
N GLU A 86 6.03 17.73 3.95
CA GLU A 86 7.03 18.78 4.02
C GLU A 86 8.41 18.23 3.69
N PRO A 87 9.29 19.02 3.08
CA PRO A 87 10.63 18.58 2.76
C PRO A 87 11.44 18.32 4.03
N ILE A 88 12.31 17.32 3.98
CA ILE A 88 13.25 17.01 5.05
C ILE A 88 14.49 17.89 4.84
N THR A 89 14.82 18.71 5.84
CA THR A 89 15.94 19.67 5.76
C THR A 89 17.18 19.23 6.52
N GLN A 90 17.12 18.15 7.32
CA GLN A 90 18.24 17.71 8.15
C GLN A 90 18.87 16.43 7.63
N ASP A 91 20.21 16.44 7.48
CA ASP A 91 21.10 15.30 7.24
C ASP A 91 20.64 14.27 6.18
N THR A 92 19.88 14.72 5.20
CA THR A 92 19.35 13.85 4.16
C THR A 92 20.35 13.77 3.02
N VAL A 93 20.75 12.54 2.68
CA VAL A 93 21.55 12.32 1.47
C VAL A 93 20.62 12.45 0.26
N VAL A 94 20.84 13.48 -0.54
CA VAL A 94 20.18 13.65 -1.83
C VAL A 94 20.97 12.91 -2.91
N PHE A 95 20.27 12.28 -3.84
CA PHE A 95 20.89 11.63 -4.99
C PHE A 95 21.27 12.64 -6.08
N ASP A 96 20.45 13.66 -6.27
CA ASP A 96 20.70 14.77 -7.18
C ASP A 96 20.72 16.09 -6.39
N ASP A 97 21.70 16.97 -6.62
CA ASP A 97 21.82 18.29 -5.97
C ASP A 97 20.55 19.18 -6.11
N ARG A 98 19.68 18.85 -7.05
CA ARG A 98 18.38 19.50 -7.27
C ARG A 98 17.25 18.79 -6.54
N GLY A 99 17.53 17.64 -5.93
CA GLY A 99 16.56 16.80 -5.27
C GLY A 99 16.00 17.40 -3.99
N ILE A 100 14.70 17.31 -3.83
CA ILE A 100 14.01 17.66 -2.59
C ILE A 100 13.44 16.39 -2.02
N VAL A 101 13.84 16.02 -0.81
CA VAL A 101 13.45 14.75 -0.19
C VAL A 101 12.25 14.97 0.72
N TYR A 102 11.26 14.11 0.56
CA TYR A 102 10.06 14.07 1.38
C TYR A 102 9.92 12.71 2.03
N GLN A 103 9.65 12.68 3.31
CA GLN A 103 9.33 11.46 4.03
C GLN A 103 7.90 11.06 3.75
N LEU A 104 7.70 9.81 3.32
CA LEU A 104 6.36 9.25 3.16
C LEU A 104 5.71 8.99 4.54
N PRO A 105 4.37 9.00 4.63
CA PRO A 105 3.66 8.69 5.86
C PRO A 105 4.10 7.35 6.44
N ARG A 106 4.37 7.35 7.74
CA ARG A 106 4.72 6.16 8.51
C ARG A 106 3.46 5.48 9.03
N ARG A 107 3.58 4.20 9.26
CA ARG A 107 2.55 3.45 9.98
C ARG A 107 2.61 3.79 11.47
N ASP A 108 1.44 4.03 12.06
CA ASP A 108 1.34 4.27 13.50
C ASP A 108 1.94 3.08 14.27
N ASN A 109 2.76 3.40 15.28
CA ASN A 109 3.44 2.43 16.16
C ASN A 109 4.49 1.51 15.54
N GLN A 110 4.90 1.71 14.28
CA GLN A 110 5.99 0.95 13.65
C GLN A 110 7.06 1.88 13.08
N GLU A 111 8.18 2.00 13.79
CA GLU A 111 9.34 2.69 13.25
C GLU A 111 9.85 2.00 11.98
N GLY A 112 10.09 2.77 10.95
CA GLY A 112 10.70 2.27 9.71
C GLY A 112 9.74 1.64 8.70
N THR A 113 8.44 1.59 8.97
CA THR A 113 7.47 1.03 8.02
C THR A 113 6.61 2.13 7.42
N THR A 114 6.61 2.25 6.08
CA THR A 114 5.72 3.18 5.39
C THR A 114 4.27 2.70 5.44
N ASP A 115 3.35 3.64 5.65
CA ASP A 115 1.90 3.41 5.54
C ASP A 115 1.43 3.39 4.07
N VAL A 116 2.28 3.82 3.14
CA VAL A 116 1.94 3.93 1.73
C VAL A 116 2.10 2.58 1.04
N LEU A 117 0.99 2.00 0.58
CA LEU A 117 0.99 0.79 -0.23
C LEU A 117 1.07 1.11 -1.73
N PHE A 118 0.21 2.02 -2.21
CA PHE A 118 0.19 2.50 -3.60
C PHE A 118 -0.06 4.01 -3.64
N ILE A 119 0.64 4.71 -4.51
CA ILE A 119 0.40 6.13 -4.78
C ILE A 119 -0.56 6.21 -5.97
N LEU A 120 -1.73 6.82 -5.74
CA LEU A 120 -2.77 6.99 -6.77
C LEU A 120 -2.57 8.28 -7.58
N ASN A 121 -2.24 9.36 -6.89
CA ASN A 121 -2.06 10.67 -7.51
C ASN A 121 -1.07 11.49 -6.70
N GLU A 122 -0.30 12.29 -7.39
CA GLU A 122 0.75 13.13 -6.80
C GLU A 122 0.77 14.51 -7.45
N LYS A 123 1.06 15.50 -6.63
CA LYS A 123 1.16 16.88 -7.06
C LYS A 123 2.21 17.61 -6.25
N LEU A 124 3.14 18.24 -6.93
CA LEU A 124 4.09 19.18 -6.32
C LEU A 124 3.63 20.59 -6.65
N THR A 125 3.43 21.41 -5.63
CA THR A 125 3.01 22.80 -5.77
C THR A 125 4.10 23.71 -5.23
N GLN A 126 4.62 24.58 -6.07
CA GLN A 126 5.50 25.67 -5.64
C GLN A 126 4.62 26.82 -5.16
N GLN A 127 4.80 27.23 -3.93
CA GLN A 127 4.18 28.42 -3.33
C GLN A 127 5.24 29.52 -3.19
N SER A 128 4.92 30.72 -3.64
CA SER A 128 5.75 31.87 -3.39
C SER A 128 5.09 32.75 -2.34
N LYS A 129 5.84 33.18 -1.34
CA LYS A 129 5.45 34.23 -0.40
C LYS A 129 5.98 35.56 -0.88
N VAL A 130 5.11 36.58 -0.96
CA VAL A 130 5.48 37.98 -1.16
C VAL A 130 4.91 38.73 0.02
N GLY A 131 5.76 39.07 1.01
CA GLY A 131 5.30 39.56 2.30
C GLY A 131 4.49 38.48 3.07
N GLU A 132 3.33 38.85 3.60
CA GLU A 132 2.45 37.89 4.31
C GLU A 132 1.50 37.07 3.40
N GLU A 133 1.39 37.43 2.12
CA GLU A 133 0.51 36.73 1.18
C GLU A 133 1.19 35.55 0.53
N VAL A 134 0.53 34.39 0.64
CA VAL A 134 0.94 33.17 -0.06
C VAL A 134 0.26 33.13 -1.43
N LYS A 135 1.04 33.25 -2.50
CA LYS A 135 0.57 33.07 -3.87
C LYS A 135 0.97 31.69 -4.37
N VAL A 136 0.00 30.91 -4.84
CA VAL A 136 0.29 29.65 -5.56
C VAL A 136 0.88 30.03 -6.92
N SER A 137 2.14 29.66 -7.14
CA SER A 137 2.83 30.09 -8.35
C SER A 137 2.84 29.04 -9.45
N LYS A 138 3.08 27.77 -9.15
CA LYS A 138 3.20 26.70 -10.17
C LYS A 138 2.87 25.32 -9.60
N ASP A 139 2.19 24.53 -10.42
CA ASP A 139 1.98 23.11 -10.19
C ASP A 139 2.88 22.29 -11.12
N PHE A 140 3.46 21.24 -10.58
CA PHE A 140 4.30 20.28 -11.31
C PHE A 140 3.62 18.93 -11.32
N VAL A 141 3.60 18.31 -12.49
CA VAL A 141 3.21 16.92 -12.65
C VAL A 141 4.40 16.05 -12.29
N ILE A 142 4.18 15.08 -11.44
CA ILE A 142 5.22 14.16 -11.01
C ILE A 142 5.25 12.96 -11.95
N VAL A 143 6.44 12.63 -12.41
CA VAL A 143 6.70 11.47 -13.28
C VAL A 143 7.60 10.51 -12.52
N PRO A 144 7.10 9.34 -12.11
CA PRO A 144 7.95 8.32 -11.53
C PRO A 144 8.99 7.87 -12.56
N ILE A 145 10.24 7.79 -12.14
CA ILE A 145 11.36 7.36 -12.98
C ILE A 145 12.14 6.27 -12.25
N SER A 146 12.60 5.26 -12.98
CA SER A 146 13.50 4.25 -12.41
C SER A 146 14.93 4.79 -12.35
N TYR A 147 15.77 4.26 -11.44
CA TYR A 147 17.19 4.65 -11.35
C TYR A 147 17.92 4.48 -12.69
N ARG A 148 17.62 3.40 -13.41
CA ARG A 148 18.22 3.14 -14.72
C ARG A 148 17.80 4.17 -15.78
N GLU A 149 16.55 4.62 -15.74
CA GLU A 149 16.07 5.67 -16.64
C GLU A 149 16.68 7.02 -16.27
N TYR A 150 16.80 7.29 -14.98
CA TYR A 150 17.48 8.48 -14.49
C TYR A 150 18.91 8.57 -15.02
N ASP A 151 19.72 7.52 -14.85
CA ASP A 151 21.11 7.47 -15.36
C ASP A 151 21.17 7.66 -16.86
N ARG A 152 20.26 7.03 -17.61
CA ARG A 152 20.16 7.17 -19.06
C ARG A 152 19.79 8.60 -19.48
N GLU A 153 18.87 9.23 -18.78
CA GLU A 153 18.48 10.60 -19.08
C GLU A 153 19.60 11.58 -18.69
N MET A 154 20.24 11.39 -17.55
CA MET A 154 21.36 12.24 -17.07
C MET A 154 22.61 12.14 -17.97
N SER A 155 22.79 11.05 -18.72
CA SER A 155 23.88 10.94 -19.70
C SER A 155 23.69 11.83 -20.94
N LYS A 156 22.51 12.42 -21.13
CA LYS A 156 22.22 13.33 -22.24
C LYS A 156 22.59 14.76 -21.88
N PRO A 157 23.16 15.55 -22.81
CA PRO A 157 23.67 16.91 -22.53
C PRO A 157 22.65 17.93 -22.04
N TYR A 158 21.37 17.67 -22.19
CA TYR A 158 20.28 18.57 -21.79
C TYR A 158 19.20 17.85 -20.95
N ALA A 159 19.60 16.79 -20.26
CA ALA A 159 18.68 15.98 -19.48
C ALA A 159 18.12 16.77 -18.29
N GLN A 160 16.89 17.13 -18.41
CA GLN A 160 16.11 17.80 -17.36
C GLN A 160 14.65 17.39 -17.49
N PRO A 161 13.89 17.36 -16.41
CA PRO A 161 12.45 17.21 -16.49
C PRO A 161 11.84 18.27 -17.42
N LEU A 162 10.76 17.96 -18.07
CA LEU A 162 10.04 18.92 -18.90
C LEU A 162 9.53 20.10 -18.04
N LYS A 163 9.24 21.24 -18.71
CA LYS A 163 8.66 22.40 -18.05
C LYS A 163 7.37 22.00 -17.34
N LYS A 164 7.25 22.24 -16.05
CA LYS A 164 6.17 21.80 -15.16
C LYS A 164 6.14 20.30 -14.85
N GLN A 165 7.26 19.60 -14.97
CA GLN A 165 7.43 18.24 -14.49
C GLN A 165 8.50 18.18 -13.41
N ALA A 166 8.35 17.21 -12.51
CA ALA A 166 9.38 16.79 -11.57
C ALA A 166 9.51 15.27 -11.68
N TRP A 167 10.73 14.77 -11.68
CA TRP A 167 10.99 13.33 -11.60
C TRP A 167 10.93 12.88 -10.16
N ARG A 168 10.42 11.69 -9.92
CA ARG A 168 10.38 11.08 -8.59
C ARG A 168 11.21 9.82 -8.58
N LEU A 169 12.10 9.74 -7.60
CA LEU A 169 12.84 8.56 -7.21
C LEU A 169 12.42 8.16 -5.79
N PHE A 170 12.34 6.86 -5.52
CA PHE A 170 12.22 6.37 -4.15
C PHE A 170 13.61 6.06 -3.61
N GLN A 171 13.86 6.47 -2.37
CA GLN A 171 15.10 6.10 -1.69
C GLN A 171 14.82 5.73 -0.24
N ASN A 172 15.70 4.90 0.31
CA ASN A 172 15.68 4.58 1.73
C ASN A 172 16.87 5.28 2.41
N GLN A 173 16.68 5.85 3.57
CA GLN A 173 17.81 6.41 4.31
C GLN A 173 18.73 5.31 4.83
N ALA A 174 20.05 5.57 4.82
CA ALA A 174 21.07 4.62 5.27
C ALA A 174 20.93 4.23 6.76
N THR A 175 20.25 5.04 7.56
CA THR A 175 20.13 4.87 9.02
C THR A 175 18.73 4.43 9.48
N GLY A 176 17.80 4.16 8.57
CA GLY A 176 16.43 3.77 8.92
C GLY A 176 15.71 3.05 7.80
N PHE A 177 14.58 2.45 8.12
CA PHE A 177 13.72 1.77 7.14
C PHE A 177 12.67 2.70 6.51
N ASP A 178 12.84 4.02 6.69
CA ASP A 178 11.90 5.00 6.17
C ASP A 178 12.01 5.14 4.66
N VAL A 179 10.90 4.98 3.98
CA VAL A 179 10.83 5.22 2.54
C VAL A 179 10.65 6.71 2.30
N ASN A 180 11.59 7.29 1.59
CA ASN A 180 11.58 8.68 1.18
C ASN A 180 11.32 8.81 -0.32
N SER A 181 10.70 9.91 -0.69
CA SER A 181 10.48 10.29 -2.08
C SER A 181 11.35 11.49 -2.41
N GLU A 182 12.34 11.31 -3.29
CA GLU A 182 13.13 12.41 -3.82
C GLU A 182 12.48 12.94 -5.09
N LEU A 183 12.15 14.24 -5.09
CA LEU A 183 11.58 14.94 -6.22
C LEU A 183 12.63 15.83 -6.85
N ILE A 184 12.89 15.65 -8.13
CA ILE A 184 13.87 16.41 -8.90
C ILE A 184 13.11 17.31 -9.88
N PRO A 185 12.91 18.59 -9.54
CA PRO A 185 12.29 19.57 -10.42
C PRO A 185 13.29 20.05 -11.50
N ARG A 186 12.79 20.67 -12.55
CA ARG A 186 13.62 21.17 -13.65
C ARG A 186 14.67 22.21 -13.22
N PHE A 187 14.38 22.99 -12.19
CA PHE A 187 15.26 24.09 -11.75
C PHE A 187 15.69 23.85 -10.32
N ASN A 188 16.94 24.24 -10.04
CA ASN A 188 17.40 24.33 -8.66
C ASN A 188 16.52 25.34 -7.93
N VAL A 189 15.91 24.89 -6.88
CA VAL A 189 15.13 25.72 -6.03
C VAL A 189 15.91 25.92 -4.75
N THR A 190 16.57 27.04 -4.66
CA THR A 190 17.07 27.50 -3.38
C THR A 190 15.88 27.77 -2.48
N GLU A 191 15.68 26.92 -1.48
CA GLU A 191 14.76 27.20 -0.39
C GLU A 191 15.30 28.42 0.37
N GLY A 192 14.42 29.42 0.44
CA GLY A 192 14.45 30.42 1.50
C GLY A 192 15.71 31.23 1.72
N GLN A 193 15.77 32.38 1.11
CA GLN A 193 16.51 33.47 1.70
C GLN A 193 15.57 34.34 2.54
N ASP A 194 16.13 34.91 3.57
CA ASP A 194 15.67 35.67 4.72
C ASP A 194 14.42 36.56 4.50
N PRO A 195 13.41 36.49 5.40
CA PRO A 195 12.21 37.33 5.33
C PRO A 195 12.45 38.85 5.40
N ASP A 196 13.61 39.31 5.87
CA ASP A 196 13.93 40.73 6.01
C ASP A 196 14.50 41.35 4.72
N SER A 197 14.88 40.56 3.72
CA SER A 197 15.51 41.08 2.49
C SER A 197 14.52 41.43 1.36
N GLY A 198 13.22 41.20 1.54
CA GLY A 198 12.20 41.43 0.50
C GLY A 198 12.25 40.37 -0.63
N GLU A 199 13.05 39.33 -0.48
CA GLU A 199 13.16 38.26 -1.44
C GLU A 199 11.97 37.33 -1.36
N VAL A 200 11.59 36.80 -2.54
CA VAL A 200 10.48 35.85 -2.69
C VAL A 200 10.92 34.49 -2.15
N THR A 201 10.37 34.06 -1.03
CA THR A 201 10.60 32.72 -0.52
C THR A 201 9.72 31.73 -1.25
N HIS A 202 10.34 30.69 -1.78
CA HIS A 202 9.63 29.60 -2.43
C HIS A 202 9.51 28.41 -1.47
N LYS A 203 8.27 28.00 -1.18
CA LYS A 203 8.00 26.75 -0.43
C LYS A 203 7.42 25.72 -1.39
N PHE A 204 7.94 24.51 -1.35
CA PHE A 204 7.40 23.37 -2.08
C PHE A 204 6.51 22.53 -1.18
N VAL A 205 5.31 22.27 -1.65
CA VAL A 205 4.33 21.43 -0.96
C VAL A 205 4.06 20.20 -1.83
N TYR A 206 4.43 19.06 -1.35
CA TYR A 206 4.16 17.79 -1.99
C TYR A 206 2.89 17.17 -1.42
N LYS A 207 1.90 16.96 -2.27
CA LYS A 207 0.62 16.36 -1.91
C LYS A 207 0.47 15.03 -2.62
N ILE A 208 0.22 13.99 -1.84
CA ILE A 208 -0.03 12.64 -2.34
C ILE A 208 -1.43 12.18 -1.96
N ARG A 209 -2.07 11.45 -2.88
CA ARG A 209 -3.22 10.60 -2.59
C ARG A 209 -2.74 9.17 -2.71
N TYR A 210 -2.91 8.40 -1.66
CA TYR A 210 -2.36 7.06 -1.57
C TYR A 210 -3.33 6.09 -0.94
N VAL A 211 -3.10 4.81 -1.19
CA VAL A 211 -3.75 3.71 -0.48
C VAL A 211 -2.88 3.37 0.71
N LYS A 212 -3.44 3.48 1.91
CA LYS A 212 -2.72 3.07 3.11
C LYS A 212 -2.66 1.54 3.20
N ARG A 213 -1.64 1.02 3.86
CA ARG A 213 -1.58 -0.39 4.23
C ARG A 213 -2.68 -0.66 5.28
N PRO A 214 -3.58 -1.65 5.06
CA PRO A 214 -4.60 -1.97 6.04
C PRO A 214 -3.97 -2.52 7.32
N GLN A 215 -4.70 -2.40 8.43
CA GLN A 215 -4.32 -3.10 9.65
C GLN A 215 -4.53 -4.62 9.46
N PRO A 216 -3.68 -5.46 10.07
CA PRO A 216 -3.89 -6.90 10.05
C PRO A 216 -5.21 -7.25 10.75
N ILE A 217 -5.85 -8.32 10.30
CA ILE A 217 -7.04 -8.86 10.95
C ILE A 217 -6.57 -9.78 12.08
N VAL A 218 -6.81 -9.37 13.33
CA VAL A 218 -6.45 -10.13 14.54
C VAL A 218 -7.72 -10.47 15.28
N LEU A 219 -8.00 -11.78 15.42
CA LEU A 219 -9.26 -12.27 15.94
C LEU A 219 -9.35 -12.28 17.48
N GLU A 220 -8.20 -12.35 18.15
CA GLU A 220 -8.10 -12.29 19.61
C GLU A 220 -6.78 -11.65 20.05
N ASP A 221 -6.71 -11.20 21.30
CA ASP A 221 -5.47 -10.67 21.87
C ASP A 221 -4.38 -11.75 21.89
N LEU A 222 -3.25 -11.48 21.24
CA LEU A 222 -2.20 -12.45 21.09
C LEU A 222 -1.37 -12.57 22.37
N PRO A 223 -1.06 -13.81 22.80
CA PRO A 223 -0.24 -14.03 23.99
C PRO A 223 1.20 -13.53 23.79
N ASN A 224 1.92 -13.35 24.88
CA ASN A 224 3.26 -12.75 24.94
C ASN A 224 4.21 -13.24 23.85
N GLY A 225 4.66 -12.32 23.02
CA GLY A 225 5.66 -12.54 21.97
C GLY A 225 5.12 -12.94 20.61
N LEU A 226 3.81 -13.08 20.46
CA LEU A 226 3.17 -13.23 19.17
C LEU A 226 2.66 -11.87 18.69
N GLU A 227 2.93 -11.56 17.43
CA GLU A 227 2.43 -10.37 16.75
C GLU A 227 2.13 -10.69 15.28
N ILE A 228 1.20 -9.95 14.70
CA ILE A 228 0.92 -9.99 13.26
C ILE A 228 1.11 -8.58 12.74
N ASP A 229 2.11 -8.35 11.91
CA ASP A 229 2.49 -7.02 11.40
C ASP A 229 2.62 -5.96 12.52
N GLY A 230 3.19 -6.35 13.69
CA GLY A 230 3.37 -5.48 14.85
C GLY A 230 2.10 -5.19 15.66
N VAL A 231 1.01 -5.88 15.39
CA VAL A 231 -0.25 -5.77 16.14
C VAL A 231 -0.41 -7.01 17.03
N THR A 232 -0.65 -6.78 18.33
CA THR A 232 -0.81 -7.83 19.35
C THR A 232 -2.24 -7.89 19.90
N THR A 233 -3.04 -6.86 19.65
CA THR A 233 -4.41 -6.74 20.14
C THR A 233 -5.42 -7.03 19.04
N GLU A 234 -6.62 -7.38 19.45
CA GLU A 234 -7.77 -7.58 18.57
C GLU A 234 -7.93 -6.42 17.58
N SER A 235 -8.01 -6.74 16.29
CA SER A 235 -8.10 -5.75 15.21
C SER A 235 -9.09 -6.19 14.15
N PRO A 236 -10.18 -5.43 13.91
CA PRO A 236 -11.19 -5.75 12.92
C PRO A 236 -10.69 -5.41 11.48
N CYS A 237 -11.34 -6.00 10.49
CA CYS A 237 -11.09 -5.67 9.10
C CYS A 237 -11.51 -4.23 8.77
N GLU A 238 -10.59 -3.43 8.23
CA GLU A 238 -10.84 -2.03 7.83
C GLU A 238 -11.51 -1.89 6.46
N LEU A 239 -11.58 -2.97 5.68
CA LEU A 239 -12.17 -2.96 4.34
C LEU A 239 -13.70 -2.88 4.39
N ASN A 240 -14.28 -2.48 3.26
CA ASN A 240 -15.73 -2.43 3.10
C ASN A 240 -16.34 -3.82 3.35
N PRO A 241 -17.47 -3.92 4.08
CA PRO A 241 -18.18 -5.18 4.34
C PRO A 241 -18.47 -6.03 3.10
N ILE A 242 -18.57 -5.43 1.93
CA ILE A 242 -18.77 -6.14 0.66
C ILE A 242 -17.62 -7.10 0.36
N LEU A 243 -16.39 -6.75 0.75
CA LEU A 243 -15.18 -7.53 0.50
C LEU A 243 -14.92 -8.62 1.57
N HIS A 244 -15.66 -8.59 2.68
CA HIS A 244 -15.40 -9.52 3.78
C HIS A 244 -15.56 -10.99 3.37
N MET A 245 -16.57 -11.30 2.54
CA MET A 245 -16.77 -12.67 2.04
C MET A 245 -15.67 -13.11 1.08
N ASP A 246 -15.15 -12.19 0.27
CA ASP A 246 -14.04 -12.50 -0.64
C ASP A 246 -12.75 -12.79 0.14
N ILE A 247 -12.51 -12.03 1.23
CA ILE A 247 -11.39 -12.27 2.15
C ILE A 247 -11.53 -13.65 2.80
N LEU A 248 -12.71 -13.99 3.31
CA LEU A 248 -12.97 -15.28 3.94
C LEU A 248 -12.76 -16.44 2.98
N ASN A 249 -13.34 -16.36 1.78
CA ASN A 249 -13.17 -17.38 0.76
C ASN A 249 -11.68 -17.57 0.42
N LYS A 250 -10.94 -16.45 0.23
CA LYS A 250 -9.52 -16.51 -0.07
C LYS A 250 -8.69 -17.07 1.08
N ALA A 251 -9.03 -16.74 2.32
CA ALA A 251 -8.35 -17.26 3.51
C ALA A 251 -8.59 -18.78 3.67
N VAL A 252 -9.80 -19.24 3.41
CA VAL A 252 -10.12 -20.69 3.43
C VAL A 252 -9.39 -21.41 2.30
N GLU A 253 -9.29 -20.86 1.09
CA GLU A 253 -8.48 -21.42 0.02
C GLU A 253 -7.01 -21.57 0.44
N LEU A 254 -6.44 -20.56 1.09
CA LEU A 254 -5.08 -20.63 1.61
C LEU A 254 -4.94 -21.71 2.70
N ALA A 255 -5.92 -21.82 3.61
CA ALA A 255 -5.92 -22.85 4.64
C ALA A 255 -5.94 -24.27 4.05
N VAL A 256 -6.80 -24.50 3.06
CA VAL A 256 -6.89 -25.80 2.36
C VAL A 256 -5.60 -26.07 1.59
N ALA A 257 -5.02 -25.07 0.93
CA ALA A 257 -3.79 -25.21 0.17
C ALA A 257 -2.58 -25.56 1.06
N THR A 258 -2.47 -24.97 2.26
CA THR A 258 -1.35 -25.22 3.18
C THR A 258 -1.44 -26.59 3.84
N ARG A 259 -2.63 -27.12 4.10
CA ARG A 259 -2.81 -28.41 4.79
C ARG A 259 -3.08 -29.58 3.84
N GLY A 260 -3.53 -29.33 2.65
CA GLY A 260 -4.00 -30.33 1.69
C GLY A 260 -2.94 -30.92 0.77
N GLY A 261 -1.70 -31.06 1.17
CA GLY A 261 -0.51 -31.68 0.52
C GLY A 261 -0.56 -32.35 -0.87
N GLY A 262 -1.72 -32.58 -1.45
CA GLY A 262 -1.92 -33.17 -2.80
C GLY A 262 -2.94 -32.44 -3.69
N SER A 263 -3.75 -31.54 -3.14
CA SER A 263 -4.81 -30.82 -3.86
C SER A 263 -4.44 -29.37 -4.23
N PHE A 264 -3.18 -28.97 -4.04
CA PHE A 264 -2.71 -27.61 -4.35
C PHE A 264 -2.98 -27.21 -5.81
N ALA A 265 -2.81 -28.16 -6.74
CA ALA A 265 -3.08 -27.92 -8.16
C ALA A 265 -4.58 -27.71 -8.46
N GLN A 266 -5.47 -28.34 -7.70
CA GLN A 266 -6.92 -28.17 -7.85
C GLN A 266 -7.42 -26.85 -7.22
N ALA A 267 -6.87 -26.45 -6.06
CA ALA A 267 -7.18 -25.17 -5.45
C ALA A 267 -6.71 -23.98 -6.32
N ALA A 268 -5.54 -24.09 -6.93
CA ALA A 268 -5.02 -23.07 -7.86
C ALA A 268 -5.86 -22.95 -9.14
N THR A 269 -6.49 -24.00 -9.62
CA THR A 269 -7.40 -23.94 -10.78
C THR A 269 -8.75 -23.34 -10.43
N LEU A 270 -9.23 -23.49 -9.19
CA LEU A 270 -10.48 -22.90 -8.72
C LEU A 270 -10.33 -21.36 -8.50
N THR A 271 -9.15 -20.89 -8.07
CA THR A 271 -8.87 -19.46 -7.94
C THR A 271 -8.88 -18.71 -9.27
N ASN A 272 -8.53 -19.40 -10.37
CA ASN A 272 -8.54 -18.81 -11.72
C ASN A 272 -9.93 -18.88 -12.41
N SER A 273 -10.90 -19.55 -11.80
CA SER A 273 -12.22 -19.80 -12.41
C SER A 273 -13.35 -18.92 -11.85
N HIS A 274 -13.06 -17.96 -10.97
CA HIS A 274 -14.10 -17.03 -10.50
C HIS A 274 -14.44 -16.06 -11.63
N PRO A 275 -15.61 -16.19 -12.27
CA PRO A 275 -16.05 -15.18 -13.23
C PRO A 275 -16.44 -13.94 -12.45
N ASP A 276 -15.74 -12.83 -12.74
CA ASP A 276 -16.16 -11.52 -12.29
C ASP A 276 -17.62 -11.27 -12.70
N ARG A 277 -18.51 -11.17 -11.74
CA ARG A 277 -19.87 -10.70 -11.93
C ARG A 277 -19.97 -9.19 -11.90
#